data_f631d841095a46293724c58b76a4fc51
#
_entry.id   f631d841095a46293724c58b76a4fc51
#
_cell.length_a   1.000
_cell.length_b   1.000
_cell.length_c   1.000
_cell.angle_alpha   90.00
_cell.angle_beta   90.00
_cell.angle_gamma   90.00
#
_symmetry.space_group_name_H-M   'P 1'
#
loop_
_entity.id
_entity.type
_entity.pdbx_description
1 polymer ?
#
loop_
_entity_poly.entity_id
_entity_poly.type
_entity_poly.pdbx_seq_one_letter_code
_entity_poly.pdbx_strand_id
1 'polypeptide(L)'
;MKKALSILTAGCLAVSLAACGSTAASSAASAADSTASSAAESTAASDTAAADGQTYKVGICQLVQHVALDAATQGVKDALTEQLGDAVTFEEKNAQGDSNTCSTIINGFVSDNVDLILANATPALQAAQAGTNTIPVLGTSVTEYGVALGIDDFDGLVGTNISGTSDLAPLDEQAGIIKELFPDAKTVGLLYCSAEPNSQYQVDTVKASLEELGYTCEYYAFSDSNDLATVCQSAADASDVIYVPTDNTVANNTEIVNNICQPAGVPVVAGEEGIMSGCGVATLSISYYDLGVATGKMAAKILTGESKVEEMPIEYAPEFTKEYNPTIAEALGITIPDDYVAYEG
;
A
#
# COMPACT_ATOMS: atom_id res chain seq x y z
N MET A 1 43.40 -18.33 -28.79
CA MET A 1 44.84 -17.87 -28.85
C MET A 1 44.95 -16.77 -27.82
N LYS A 2 45.60 -17.13 -26.73
CA LYS A 2 46.76 -16.52 -26.09
C LYS A 2 46.54 -15.07 -25.60
N LYS A 3 46.39 -14.86 -24.23
CA LYS A 3 47.47 -14.53 -23.28
C LYS A 3 47.76 -13.01 -23.29
N ALA A 4 47.91 -12.25 -22.23
CA ALA A 4 48.47 -12.36 -20.89
C ALA A 4 48.11 -11.05 -20.13
N LEU A 5 47.83 -10.96 -18.84
CA LEU A 5 48.65 -11.06 -17.62
C LEU A 5 49.74 -10.00 -17.47
N SER A 6 49.67 -9.15 -16.42
CA SER A 6 50.69 -8.58 -15.57
C SER A 6 50.07 -7.53 -14.65
N ILE A 7 49.94 -7.62 -13.37
CA ILE A 7 50.77 -7.82 -12.18
C ILE A 7 51.59 -6.58 -11.75
N LEU A 8 51.34 -6.19 -10.47
CA LEU A 8 52.15 -5.63 -9.37
C LEU A 8 52.61 -4.16 -9.49
N THR A 9 52.49 -3.38 -8.44
CA THR A 9 53.20 -3.21 -7.16
C THR A 9 52.55 -2.09 -6.36
N ALA A 10 52.13 -2.16 -5.13
CA ALA A 10 52.81 -2.21 -3.84
C ALA A 10 53.70 -1.00 -3.48
N GLY A 11 53.33 -0.31 -2.43
CA GLY A 11 54.16 0.74 -1.81
C GLY A 11 53.55 1.24 -0.50
N CYS A 12 54.05 0.73 0.58
CA CYS A 12 53.82 1.13 1.98
C CYS A 12 54.57 2.39 2.37
N LEU A 13 54.18 3.02 3.44
CA LEU A 13 54.89 3.52 4.66
C LEU A 13 54.10 4.68 5.25
N ALA A 14 53.52 4.70 6.40
CA ALA A 14 53.90 4.47 7.78
C ALA A 14 54.47 5.71 8.50
N VAL A 15 53.95 5.92 9.72
CA VAL A 15 54.56 6.49 10.93
C VAL A 15 54.59 8.03 11.02
N SER A 16 54.19 8.70 12.08
CA SER A 16 54.35 8.61 13.53
C SER A 16 53.52 9.71 14.24
N LEU A 17 52.86 9.46 15.33
CA LEU A 17 53.26 9.60 16.75
C LEU A 17 53.70 10.98 17.24
N ALA A 18 53.01 11.54 18.22
CA ALA A 18 53.43 12.05 19.53
C ALA A 18 52.29 12.91 20.13
N ALA A 19 51.65 12.66 21.21
CA ALA A 19 51.98 12.34 22.60
C ALA A 19 52.13 13.59 23.50
N CYS A 20 51.60 13.45 24.69
CA CYS A 20 51.81 14.18 25.95
C CYS A 20 50.91 15.40 26.20
N GLY A 21 50.28 15.56 27.35
CA GLY A 21 50.26 14.86 28.61
C GLY A 21 49.55 15.71 29.66
N SER A 22 48.95 15.00 30.60
CA SER A 22 49.00 15.15 32.07
C SER A 22 48.64 16.52 32.68
N THR A 23 47.94 16.64 33.74
CA THR A 23 47.81 15.99 35.04
C THR A 23 46.63 16.59 35.79
N ALA A 24 45.78 15.82 36.39
CA ALA A 24 45.72 15.37 37.76
C ALA A 24 45.09 16.31 38.77
N ALA A 25 44.03 15.79 39.36
CA ALA A 25 43.69 15.55 40.76
C ALA A 25 43.13 16.75 41.55
N SER A 26 42.11 16.66 42.38
CA SER A 26 41.84 15.77 43.46
C SER A 26 40.53 16.19 44.16
N SER A 27 39.74 15.20 44.52
CA SER A 27 39.00 14.91 45.76
C SER A 27 38.26 16.02 46.51
N ALA A 28 37.04 15.83 46.94
CA ALA A 28 36.48 15.03 47.96
C ALA A 28 35.05 15.43 48.30
N ALA A 29 34.21 14.43 48.37
CA ALA A 29 33.16 14.08 49.34
C ALA A 29 32.36 15.15 50.11
N SER A 30 31.03 15.10 50.09
CA SER A 30 30.19 14.54 51.16
C SER A 30 28.73 14.91 51.04
N ALA A 31 27.89 13.87 51.06
CA ALA A 31 26.65 13.63 51.76
C ALA A 31 25.38 14.53 51.56
N ALA A 32 24.39 13.84 51.01
CA ALA A 32 22.98 13.75 51.46
C ALA A 32 22.14 15.02 51.62
N ASP A 33 21.06 15.14 50.89
CA ASP A 33 19.71 14.84 51.41
C ASP A 33 18.65 14.84 50.28
N SER A 34 17.62 14.01 50.50
CA SER A 34 16.48 13.70 49.71
C SER A 34 15.51 14.86 49.56
N THR A 35 15.00 15.11 48.37
CA THR A 35 13.56 15.41 48.18
C THR A 35 13.12 15.06 46.76
N ALA A 36 12.11 14.25 46.67
CA ALA A 36 11.39 13.87 45.47
C ALA A 36 10.72 15.10 44.87
N SER A 37 10.93 15.31 43.54
CA SER A 37 10.03 16.13 42.72
C SER A 37 9.86 15.45 41.39
N SER A 38 8.60 15.12 41.14
CA SER A 38 8.02 14.63 39.92
C SER A 38 8.51 15.46 38.70
N ALA A 39 9.27 14.82 37.81
CA ALA A 39 9.52 15.36 36.49
C ALA A 39 8.44 14.80 35.55
N ALA A 40 7.54 15.69 35.14
CA ALA A 40 6.66 15.46 34.00
C ALA A 40 7.55 15.38 32.74
N GLU A 41 7.50 14.24 32.05
CA GLU A 41 8.03 14.12 30.71
C GLU A 41 7.19 15.00 29.77
N SER A 42 7.75 16.11 29.39
CA SER A 42 7.26 16.93 28.28
C SER A 42 7.70 16.24 26.99
N THR A 43 6.79 15.56 26.33
CA THR A 43 6.93 15.18 24.93
C THR A 43 6.98 16.50 24.13
N ALA A 44 8.16 16.85 23.67
CA ALA A 44 8.33 17.92 22.71
C ALA A 44 7.70 17.44 21.38
N ALA A 45 6.50 17.92 21.07
CA ALA A 45 6.00 17.95 19.72
C ALA A 45 6.98 18.80 18.92
N SER A 46 7.61 18.25 17.91
CA SER A 46 8.35 19.00 16.91
C SER A 46 7.33 19.81 16.10
N ASP A 47 7.17 21.07 16.46
CA ASP A 47 6.50 22.08 15.62
C ASP A 47 7.43 22.35 14.42
N THR A 48 7.31 21.58 13.35
CA THR A 48 7.80 21.95 12.03
C THR A 48 6.74 22.82 11.36
N ALA A 49 6.59 24.04 11.84
CA ALA A 49 5.80 25.06 11.15
C ALA A 49 6.44 25.34 9.79
N ALA A 50 5.63 25.34 8.72
CA ALA A 50 6.04 25.77 7.40
C ALA A 50 6.77 27.11 7.47
N ALA A 51 7.82 27.28 6.66
CA ALA A 51 8.54 28.54 6.53
C ALA A 51 7.54 29.66 6.19
N ASP A 52 7.66 30.79 6.88
CA ASP A 52 6.72 31.89 6.91
C ASP A 52 6.19 32.26 5.49
N GLY A 53 4.92 31.90 5.19
CA GLY A 53 4.21 32.28 3.97
C GLY A 53 4.32 31.29 2.77
N GLN A 54 4.93 30.12 2.87
CA GLN A 54 4.97 29.14 1.80
C GLN A 54 3.65 28.34 1.75
N THR A 55 3.08 28.20 0.56
CA THR A 55 1.88 27.39 0.32
C THR A 55 2.19 26.27 -0.66
N TYR A 56 1.53 25.15 -0.50
CA TYR A 56 1.72 23.95 -1.30
C TYR A 56 0.42 23.52 -1.98
N LYS A 57 0.51 23.12 -3.24
CA LYS A 57 -0.61 22.58 -4.00
C LYS A 57 -0.36 21.11 -4.29
N VAL A 58 -1.20 20.23 -3.77
CA VAL A 58 -1.14 18.79 -3.99
C VAL A 58 -2.24 18.37 -4.97
N GLY A 59 -1.84 17.78 -6.10
CA GLY A 59 -2.76 17.18 -7.06
C GLY A 59 -3.03 15.72 -6.68
N ILE A 60 -4.30 15.34 -6.49
CA ILE A 60 -4.71 13.98 -6.14
C ILE A 60 -5.43 13.37 -7.35
N CYS A 61 -4.82 12.33 -7.94
CA CYS A 61 -5.43 11.49 -8.97
C CYS A 61 -5.88 10.18 -8.33
N GLN A 62 -7.17 10.05 -8.06
CA GLN A 62 -7.77 8.82 -7.60
C GLN A 62 -8.36 8.06 -8.78
N LEU A 63 -8.05 6.75 -8.91
CA LEU A 63 -8.51 5.94 -10.04
C LEU A 63 -10.04 5.88 -10.09
N VAL A 64 -10.67 5.51 -8.99
CA VAL A 64 -12.12 5.32 -8.90
C VAL A 64 -12.58 5.55 -7.47
N GLN A 65 -13.86 5.73 -7.26
CA GLN A 65 -14.45 5.91 -5.93
C GLN A 65 -14.90 4.57 -5.37
N HIS A 66 -14.28 4.12 -4.29
CA HIS A 66 -14.70 3.03 -3.42
C HIS A 66 -14.06 3.17 -2.04
N VAL A 67 -14.56 2.40 -1.06
CA VAL A 67 -14.25 2.55 0.38
C VAL A 67 -12.75 2.66 0.65
N ALA A 68 -11.92 1.75 0.10
CA ALA A 68 -10.49 1.72 0.37
C ALA A 68 -9.76 2.95 -0.19
N LEU A 69 -9.99 3.31 -1.47
CA LEU A 69 -9.33 4.48 -2.07
C LEU A 69 -9.78 5.80 -1.44
N ASP A 70 -11.06 5.92 -1.07
CA ASP A 70 -11.59 7.10 -0.39
C ASP A 70 -10.94 7.24 1.00
N ALA A 71 -10.79 6.14 1.74
CA ALA A 71 -10.13 6.13 3.04
C ALA A 71 -8.64 6.52 2.93
N ALA A 72 -7.91 5.99 1.94
CA ALA A 72 -6.51 6.36 1.70
C ALA A 72 -6.36 7.84 1.34
N THR A 73 -7.20 8.36 0.44
CA THR A 73 -7.21 9.80 0.08
C THR A 73 -7.48 10.66 1.31
N GLN A 74 -8.45 10.27 2.15
CA GLN A 74 -8.78 11.01 3.37
C GLN A 74 -7.60 11.00 4.36
N GLY A 75 -6.97 9.86 4.58
CA GLY A 75 -5.79 9.75 5.45
C GLY A 75 -4.63 10.65 5.02
N VAL A 76 -4.36 10.74 3.70
CA VAL A 76 -3.35 11.66 3.17
C VAL A 76 -3.70 13.12 3.47
N LYS A 77 -4.95 13.52 3.22
CA LYS A 77 -5.42 14.89 3.43
C LYS A 77 -5.35 15.28 4.91
N ASP A 78 -5.77 14.39 5.78
CA ASP A 78 -5.76 14.62 7.23
C ASP A 78 -4.33 14.78 7.75
N ALA A 79 -3.42 13.87 7.37
CA ALA A 79 -2.02 13.94 7.77
C ALA A 79 -1.30 15.20 7.26
N LEU A 80 -1.56 15.60 6.02
CA LEU A 80 -1.00 16.83 5.46
C LEU A 80 -1.58 18.07 6.13
N THR A 81 -2.89 18.08 6.40
CA THR A 81 -3.56 19.20 7.09
C THR A 81 -3.07 19.31 8.54
N GLU A 82 -2.86 18.18 9.23
CA GLU A 82 -2.30 18.18 10.59
C GLU A 82 -0.89 18.79 10.62
N GLN A 83 -0.05 18.51 9.63
CA GLN A 83 1.35 18.95 9.63
C GLN A 83 1.57 20.32 9.03
N LEU A 84 0.78 20.72 8.03
CA LEU A 84 0.99 21.95 7.25
C LEU A 84 -0.13 22.99 7.43
N GLY A 85 -1.25 22.61 8.05
CA GLY A 85 -2.38 23.51 8.29
C GLY A 85 -2.92 24.13 7.00
N ASP A 86 -3.16 25.42 7.03
CA ASP A 86 -3.68 26.19 5.88
C ASP A 86 -2.64 26.41 4.75
N ALA A 87 -1.39 25.95 4.96
CA ALA A 87 -0.35 26.05 3.93
C ALA A 87 -0.52 25.01 2.81
N VAL A 88 -1.31 23.95 2.99
CA VAL A 88 -1.57 22.95 1.96
C VAL A 88 -2.96 23.10 1.36
N THR A 89 -3.05 22.94 0.04
CA THR A 89 -4.30 22.90 -0.71
C THR A 89 -4.34 21.67 -1.62
N PHE A 90 -5.54 21.14 -1.84
CA PHE A 90 -5.73 19.90 -2.61
C PHE A 90 -6.54 20.17 -3.87
N GLU A 91 -6.08 19.63 -4.98
CA GLU A 91 -6.86 19.50 -6.21
C GLU A 91 -7.13 18.02 -6.46
N GLU A 92 -8.30 17.54 -6.04
CA GLU A 92 -8.70 16.14 -6.14
C GLU A 92 -9.50 15.89 -7.41
N LYS A 93 -9.12 14.84 -8.16
CA LYS A 93 -9.78 14.40 -9.39
C LYS A 93 -9.96 12.89 -9.36
N ASN A 94 -11.14 12.43 -9.80
CA ASN A 94 -11.48 11.03 -9.92
C ASN A 94 -11.50 10.62 -11.40
N ALA A 95 -10.77 9.56 -11.75
CA ALA A 95 -10.66 9.06 -13.12
C ALA A 95 -11.80 8.11 -13.50
N GLN A 96 -12.67 7.75 -12.57
CA GLN A 96 -13.85 6.90 -12.79
C GLN A 96 -13.53 5.52 -13.39
N GLY A 97 -12.38 4.96 -13.01
CA GLY A 97 -11.90 3.65 -13.47
C GLY A 97 -11.21 3.66 -14.83
N ASP A 98 -10.98 4.83 -15.44
CA ASP A 98 -10.39 4.92 -16.77
C ASP A 98 -8.94 5.42 -16.73
N SER A 99 -7.99 4.58 -17.17
CA SER A 99 -6.55 4.89 -17.18
C SER A 99 -6.18 6.05 -18.11
N ASN A 100 -6.93 6.29 -19.20
CA ASN A 100 -6.69 7.43 -20.08
C ASN A 100 -7.13 8.72 -19.39
N THR A 101 -8.17 8.66 -18.58
CA THR A 101 -8.61 9.77 -17.74
C THR A 101 -7.57 10.08 -16.67
N CYS A 102 -6.92 9.06 -16.05
CA CYS A 102 -5.76 9.30 -15.17
C CYS A 102 -4.67 10.11 -15.89
N SER A 103 -4.30 9.72 -17.11
CA SER A 103 -3.30 10.45 -17.93
C SER A 103 -3.71 11.90 -18.20
N THR A 104 -5.00 12.14 -18.45
CA THR A 104 -5.53 13.49 -18.64
C THR A 104 -5.44 14.34 -17.37
N ILE A 105 -5.79 13.75 -16.22
CA ILE A 105 -5.70 14.41 -14.91
C ILE A 105 -4.25 14.77 -14.58
N ILE A 106 -3.33 13.81 -14.72
CA ILE A 106 -1.90 14.02 -14.47
C ILE A 106 -1.33 15.14 -15.35
N ASN A 107 -1.65 15.15 -16.66
CA ASN A 107 -1.22 16.23 -17.54
C ASN A 107 -1.78 17.60 -17.12
N GLY A 108 -2.98 17.64 -16.52
CA GLY A 108 -3.54 18.83 -15.92
C GLY A 108 -2.69 19.32 -14.75
N PHE A 109 -2.37 18.44 -13.81
CA PHE A 109 -1.52 18.77 -12.65
C PHE A 109 -0.12 19.24 -13.04
N VAL A 110 0.48 18.61 -14.07
CA VAL A 110 1.78 19.03 -14.61
C VAL A 110 1.68 20.45 -15.18
N SER A 111 0.62 20.74 -15.95
CA SER A 111 0.38 22.08 -16.53
C SER A 111 0.15 23.16 -15.47
N ASP A 112 -0.50 22.78 -14.38
CA ASP A 112 -0.81 23.66 -13.23
C ASP A 112 0.38 23.81 -12.27
N ASN A 113 1.49 23.11 -12.52
CA ASN A 113 2.70 23.11 -11.71
C ASN A 113 2.41 22.82 -10.24
N VAL A 114 1.68 21.73 -9.94
CA VAL A 114 1.46 21.32 -8.55
C VAL A 114 2.80 20.94 -7.90
N ASP A 115 2.91 21.08 -6.58
CA ASP A 115 4.14 20.84 -5.83
C ASP A 115 4.38 19.33 -5.58
N LEU A 116 3.30 18.52 -5.56
CA LEU A 116 3.33 17.08 -5.39
C LEU A 116 2.10 16.46 -6.05
N ILE A 117 2.26 15.27 -6.63
CA ILE A 117 1.16 14.45 -7.13
C ILE A 117 0.98 13.25 -6.21
N LEU A 118 -0.24 13.06 -5.70
CA LEU A 118 -0.69 11.82 -5.10
C LEU A 118 -1.38 10.98 -6.17
N ALA A 119 -0.85 9.79 -6.42
CA ALA A 119 -1.41 8.81 -7.34
C ALA A 119 -2.04 7.66 -6.53
N ASN A 120 -3.37 7.63 -6.45
CA ASN A 120 -4.10 6.64 -5.69
C ASN A 120 -4.58 5.51 -6.61
N ALA A 121 -4.00 4.33 -6.46
CA ALA A 121 -4.04 3.10 -7.21
C ALA A 121 -3.00 3.00 -8.36
N THR A 122 -2.70 1.74 -8.75
CA THR A 122 -1.70 1.40 -9.77
C THR A 122 -1.86 2.14 -11.10
N PRO A 123 -3.05 2.23 -11.74
CA PRO A 123 -3.19 2.96 -13.01
C PRO A 123 -2.92 4.47 -12.87
N ALA A 124 -3.23 5.07 -11.72
CA ALA A 124 -2.91 6.48 -11.45
C ALA A 124 -1.39 6.69 -11.32
N LEU A 125 -0.69 5.75 -10.66
CA LEU A 125 0.78 5.77 -10.55
C LEU A 125 1.45 5.62 -11.91
N GLN A 126 1.00 4.69 -12.75
CA GLN A 126 1.49 4.51 -14.12
C GLN A 126 1.30 5.76 -14.98
N ALA A 127 0.15 6.42 -14.86
CA ALA A 127 -0.11 7.69 -15.54
C ALA A 127 0.84 8.80 -15.05
N ALA A 128 1.12 8.85 -13.74
CA ALA A 128 2.05 9.82 -13.16
C ALA A 128 3.50 9.57 -13.62
N GLN A 129 3.95 8.30 -13.65
CA GLN A 129 5.25 7.91 -14.19
C GLN A 129 5.44 8.37 -15.63
N ALA A 130 4.40 8.20 -16.46
CA ALA A 130 4.46 8.62 -17.86
C ALA A 130 4.36 10.15 -18.04
N GLY A 131 3.71 10.85 -17.12
CA GLY A 131 3.37 12.27 -17.24
C GLY A 131 4.44 13.22 -16.74
N THR A 132 5.27 12.84 -15.77
CA THR A 132 6.30 13.72 -15.19
C THR A 132 7.51 12.95 -14.66
N ASN A 133 8.67 13.58 -14.78
CA ASN A 133 9.92 13.11 -14.16
C ASN A 133 10.54 14.16 -13.22
N THR A 134 9.81 15.23 -12.90
CA THR A 134 10.31 16.36 -12.12
C THR A 134 9.44 16.68 -10.92
N ILE A 135 8.10 16.57 -11.04
CA ILE A 135 7.21 16.77 -9.90
C ILE A 135 7.29 15.51 -9.03
N PRO A 136 7.49 15.64 -7.71
CA PRO A 136 7.43 14.49 -6.80
C PRO A 136 6.09 13.77 -6.90
N VAL A 137 6.12 12.45 -6.97
CA VAL A 137 4.95 11.57 -7.02
C VAL A 137 4.99 10.63 -5.83
N LEU A 138 3.91 10.55 -5.08
CA LEU A 138 3.68 9.49 -4.11
C LEU A 138 2.51 8.62 -4.57
N GLY A 139 2.78 7.30 -4.67
CA GLY A 139 1.73 6.32 -4.80
C GLY A 139 1.13 5.98 -3.44
N THR A 140 -0.17 5.69 -3.41
CA THR A 140 -0.85 5.04 -2.29
C THR A 140 -1.82 4.02 -2.85
N SER A 141 -2.17 2.98 -2.08
CA SER A 141 -3.00 1.88 -2.59
C SER A 141 -2.42 1.26 -3.88
N VAL A 142 -1.11 1.11 -3.91
CA VAL A 142 -0.35 0.46 -4.99
C VAL A 142 0.21 -0.84 -4.44
N THR A 143 -0.17 -1.95 -5.04
CA THR A 143 0.15 -3.28 -4.50
C THR A 143 1.63 -3.60 -4.64
N GLU A 144 2.17 -3.60 -5.85
CA GLU A 144 3.55 -3.97 -6.11
C GLU A 144 4.20 -2.98 -7.10
N TYR A 145 5.19 -2.23 -6.63
CA TYR A 145 5.80 -1.13 -7.39
C TYR A 145 6.67 -1.60 -8.55
N GLY A 146 7.35 -2.76 -8.42
CA GLY A 146 8.14 -3.34 -9.51
C GLY A 146 7.26 -3.66 -10.71
N VAL A 147 6.11 -4.32 -10.49
CA VAL A 147 5.11 -4.61 -11.52
C VAL A 147 4.48 -3.32 -12.06
N ALA A 148 4.07 -2.42 -11.17
CA ALA A 148 3.41 -1.17 -11.56
C ALA A 148 4.27 -0.30 -12.47
N LEU A 149 5.57 -0.22 -12.19
CA LEU A 149 6.53 0.66 -12.85
C LEU A 149 7.42 -0.05 -13.89
N GLY A 150 7.32 -1.39 -14.01
CA GLY A 150 8.14 -2.19 -14.90
C GLY A 150 9.62 -2.24 -14.47
N ILE A 151 9.88 -2.36 -13.17
CA ILE A 151 11.23 -2.43 -12.58
C ILE A 151 11.53 -3.89 -12.26
N ASP A 152 12.47 -4.49 -12.98
CA ASP A 152 12.96 -5.84 -12.69
C ASP A 152 13.78 -5.82 -11.38
N ASP A 153 13.69 -6.92 -10.60
CA ASP A 153 14.42 -7.11 -9.35
C ASP A 153 14.24 -5.91 -8.37
N PHE A 154 13.00 -5.39 -8.24
CA PHE A 154 12.69 -4.26 -7.37
C PHE A 154 13.07 -4.55 -5.91
N ASP A 155 13.85 -3.66 -5.31
CA ASP A 155 14.42 -3.82 -3.96
C ASP A 155 13.82 -2.88 -2.89
N GLY A 156 12.69 -2.22 -3.23
CA GLY A 156 11.97 -1.31 -2.33
C GLY A 156 12.30 0.17 -2.52
N LEU A 157 13.25 0.52 -3.40
CA LEU A 157 13.58 1.92 -3.73
C LEU A 157 13.39 2.17 -5.23
N VAL A 158 12.52 3.10 -5.60
CA VAL A 158 12.35 3.48 -7.02
C VAL A 158 13.52 4.32 -7.52
N GLY A 159 14.06 5.22 -6.68
CA GLY A 159 15.25 6.02 -6.99
C GLY A 159 15.04 7.10 -8.05
N THR A 160 13.77 7.48 -8.31
CA THR A 160 13.38 8.56 -9.24
C THR A 160 12.53 9.60 -8.51
N ASN A 161 11.71 10.37 -9.23
CA ASN A 161 10.74 11.28 -8.63
C ASN A 161 9.51 10.56 -8.03
N ILE A 162 9.56 9.24 -7.86
CA ILE A 162 8.44 8.41 -7.38
C ILE A 162 8.84 7.67 -6.11
N SER A 163 7.94 7.67 -5.13
CA SER A 163 7.95 6.81 -3.94
C SER A 163 6.50 6.55 -3.49
N GLY A 164 6.27 6.12 -2.26
CA GLY A 164 4.92 5.95 -1.71
C GLY A 164 4.76 4.80 -0.75
N THR A 165 3.52 4.33 -0.63
CA THR A 165 3.15 3.21 0.24
C THR A 165 2.53 2.07 -0.56
N SER A 166 2.75 0.84 -0.09
CA SER A 166 2.20 -0.39 -0.67
C SER A 166 1.07 -0.95 0.20
N ASP A 167 -0.01 -1.37 -0.46
CA ASP A 167 -1.13 -2.07 0.17
C ASP A 167 -1.01 -3.60 0.10
N LEU A 168 0.16 -4.10 -0.29
CA LEU A 168 0.41 -5.53 -0.45
C LEU A 168 0.31 -6.25 0.90
N ALA A 169 -0.76 -7.02 1.08
CA ALA A 169 -0.89 -7.96 2.18
C ALA A 169 -0.08 -9.25 1.91
N PRO A 170 0.29 -10.04 2.94
CA PRO A 170 0.91 -11.34 2.76
C PRO A 170 -0.03 -12.30 1.99
N LEU A 171 0.29 -12.55 0.72
CA LEU A 171 -0.58 -13.29 -0.20
C LEU A 171 -0.67 -14.79 0.14
N ASP A 172 0.36 -15.36 0.74
CA ASP A 172 0.38 -16.72 1.26
C ASP A 172 -0.53 -16.86 2.50
N GLU A 173 -0.63 -15.82 3.34
CA GLU A 173 -1.56 -15.78 4.46
C GLU A 173 -3.01 -15.58 3.99
N GLN A 174 -3.25 -14.84 2.91
CA GLN A 174 -4.58 -14.77 2.28
C GLN A 174 -5.01 -16.13 1.72
N ALA A 175 -4.10 -16.88 1.10
CA ALA A 175 -4.35 -18.29 0.73
C ALA A 175 -4.62 -19.16 1.97
N GLY A 176 -3.95 -18.88 3.08
CA GLY A 176 -4.16 -19.51 4.37
C GLY A 176 -5.58 -19.34 4.92
N ILE A 177 -6.21 -18.16 4.75
CA ILE A 177 -7.60 -17.92 5.12
C ILE A 177 -8.55 -18.87 4.39
N ILE A 178 -8.33 -19.10 3.09
CA ILE A 178 -9.14 -20.05 2.33
C ILE A 178 -8.98 -21.46 2.91
N LYS A 179 -7.75 -21.83 3.29
CA LYS A 179 -7.50 -23.13 3.91
C LYS A 179 -8.13 -23.28 5.28
N GLU A 180 -8.16 -22.22 6.06
CA GLU A 180 -8.75 -22.19 7.41
C GLU A 180 -10.28 -22.29 7.35
N LEU A 181 -10.92 -21.46 6.52
CA LEU A 181 -12.38 -21.37 6.46
C LEU A 181 -13.01 -22.47 5.60
N PHE A 182 -12.33 -22.94 4.56
CA PHE A 182 -12.86 -23.86 3.55
C PHE A 182 -11.94 -25.07 3.31
N PRO A 183 -11.60 -25.83 4.35
CA PRO A 183 -10.64 -26.96 4.25
C PRO A 183 -11.10 -28.08 3.34
N ASP A 184 -12.41 -28.22 3.10
CA ASP A 184 -13.02 -29.26 2.27
C ASP A 184 -13.25 -28.82 0.81
N ALA A 185 -13.07 -27.53 0.49
CA ALA A 185 -13.12 -27.02 -0.86
C ALA A 185 -12.03 -27.66 -1.72
N LYS A 186 -12.28 -27.81 -2.99
CA LYS A 186 -11.35 -28.42 -3.97
C LYS A 186 -10.97 -27.44 -5.05
N THR A 187 -11.92 -26.60 -5.46
CA THR A 187 -11.77 -25.67 -6.57
C THR A 187 -11.89 -24.24 -6.07
N VAL A 188 -10.87 -23.43 -6.36
CA VAL A 188 -10.87 -21.99 -6.08
C VAL A 188 -10.89 -21.24 -7.39
N GLY A 189 -11.93 -20.42 -7.59
CA GLY A 189 -12.02 -19.50 -8.72
C GLY A 189 -11.28 -18.22 -8.41
N LEU A 190 -10.38 -17.79 -9.29
CA LEU A 190 -9.62 -16.54 -9.15
C LEU A 190 -10.27 -15.49 -10.06
N LEU A 191 -11.13 -14.63 -9.48
CA LEU A 191 -11.91 -13.62 -10.20
C LEU A 191 -11.18 -12.28 -10.18
N TYR A 192 -10.80 -11.73 -11.34
CA TYR A 192 -10.02 -10.50 -11.41
C TYR A 192 -10.15 -9.77 -12.74
N CYS A 193 -9.84 -8.46 -12.73
CA CYS A 193 -9.75 -7.63 -13.92
C CYS A 193 -8.36 -7.76 -14.58
N SER A 194 -8.31 -8.28 -15.80
CA SER A 194 -7.06 -8.46 -16.56
C SER A 194 -6.42 -7.15 -17.02
N ALA A 195 -7.15 -6.03 -16.96
CA ALA A 195 -6.61 -4.71 -17.24
C ALA A 195 -5.86 -4.09 -16.03
N GLU A 196 -5.90 -4.74 -14.86
CA GLU A 196 -5.22 -4.31 -13.64
C GLU A 196 -4.00 -5.21 -13.35
N PRO A 197 -2.76 -4.74 -13.58
CA PRO A 197 -1.56 -5.55 -13.38
C PRO A 197 -1.32 -5.93 -11.91
N ASN A 198 -1.79 -5.12 -10.94
CA ASN A 198 -1.84 -5.46 -9.52
C ASN A 198 -2.69 -6.71 -9.25
N SER A 199 -3.86 -6.83 -9.89
CA SER A 199 -4.75 -7.96 -9.74
C SER A 199 -4.13 -9.24 -10.32
N GLN A 200 -3.53 -9.16 -11.51
CA GLN A 200 -2.83 -10.29 -12.14
C GLN A 200 -1.68 -10.80 -11.26
N TYR A 201 -0.84 -9.89 -10.74
CA TYR A 201 0.27 -10.26 -9.84
C TYR A 201 -0.22 -11.03 -8.61
N GLN A 202 -1.29 -10.56 -7.97
CA GLN A 202 -1.83 -11.17 -6.76
C GLN A 202 -2.43 -12.54 -7.04
N VAL A 203 -3.25 -12.70 -8.10
CA VAL A 203 -3.86 -14.00 -8.40
C VAL A 203 -2.83 -15.04 -8.83
N ASP A 204 -1.75 -14.64 -9.51
CA ASP A 204 -0.66 -15.56 -9.87
C ASP A 204 0.07 -16.05 -8.61
N THR A 205 0.33 -15.15 -7.66
CA THR A 205 1.01 -15.49 -6.39
C THR A 205 0.13 -16.34 -5.49
N VAL A 206 -1.14 -15.94 -5.30
CA VAL A 206 -2.11 -16.68 -4.46
C VAL A 206 -2.40 -18.05 -5.06
N LYS A 207 -2.49 -18.15 -6.40
CA LYS A 207 -2.64 -19.44 -7.09
C LYS A 207 -1.54 -20.42 -6.71
N ALA A 208 -0.29 -19.99 -6.76
CA ALA A 208 0.84 -20.85 -6.41
C ALA A 208 0.72 -21.37 -4.97
N SER A 209 0.39 -20.49 -4.01
CA SER A 209 0.19 -20.86 -2.61
C SER A 209 -1.00 -21.80 -2.41
N LEU A 210 -2.11 -21.57 -3.09
CA LEU A 210 -3.30 -22.43 -3.02
C LEU A 210 -3.04 -23.83 -3.63
N GLU A 211 -2.32 -23.89 -4.73
CA GLU A 211 -1.94 -25.18 -5.35
C GLU A 211 -1.00 -25.99 -4.44
N GLU A 212 -0.08 -25.34 -3.72
CA GLU A 212 0.75 -25.99 -2.68
C GLU A 212 -0.10 -26.51 -1.51
N LEU A 213 -1.20 -25.82 -1.17
CA LEU A 213 -2.16 -26.24 -0.16
C LEU A 213 -3.11 -27.35 -0.65
N GLY A 214 -3.06 -27.73 -1.93
CA GLY A 214 -3.77 -28.84 -2.54
C GLY A 214 -5.08 -28.49 -3.24
N TYR A 215 -5.35 -27.22 -3.49
CA TYR A 215 -6.50 -26.76 -4.27
C TYR A 215 -6.25 -26.81 -5.78
N THR A 216 -7.32 -26.93 -6.55
CA THR A 216 -7.30 -26.66 -8.00
C THR A 216 -7.76 -25.23 -8.22
N CYS A 217 -6.96 -24.43 -8.92
CA CYS A 217 -7.23 -23.03 -9.15
C CYS A 217 -7.50 -22.74 -10.62
N GLU A 218 -8.60 -22.02 -10.91
CA GLU A 218 -9.00 -21.63 -12.26
C GLU A 218 -9.12 -20.10 -12.33
N TYR A 219 -8.58 -19.50 -13.41
CA TYR A 219 -8.67 -18.07 -13.66
C TYR A 219 -10.02 -17.69 -14.27
N TYR A 220 -10.64 -16.66 -13.71
CA TYR A 220 -11.84 -16.01 -14.21
C TYR A 220 -11.55 -14.53 -14.45
N ALA A 221 -10.88 -14.28 -15.57
CA ALA A 221 -10.46 -12.95 -15.96
C ALA A 221 -11.54 -12.23 -16.76
N PHE A 222 -11.89 -11.02 -16.37
CA PHE A 222 -12.73 -10.11 -17.14
C PHE A 222 -11.91 -8.87 -17.57
N SER A 223 -12.35 -8.14 -18.58
CA SER A 223 -11.58 -7.01 -19.11
C SER A 223 -12.05 -5.66 -18.58
N ASP A 224 -13.32 -5.55 -18.25
CA ASP A 224 -13.96 -4.37 -17.66
C ASP A 224 -15.27 -4.76 -16.95
N SER A 225 -15.92 -3.79 -16.31
CA SER A 225 -17.15 -4.03 -15.53
C SER A 225 -18.34 -4.59 -16.35
N ASN A 226 -18.35 -4.47 -17.68
CA ASN A 226 -19.42 -5.00 -18.51
C ASN A 226 -19.40 -6.53 -18.57
N ASP A 227 -18.21 -7.12 -18.50
CA ASP A 227 -18.02 -8.57 -18.55
C ASP A 227 -18.11 -9.22 -17.16
N LEU A 228 -17.96 -8.44 -16.08
CA LEU A 228 -17.86 -8.93 -14.71
C LEU A 228 -19.01 -9.89 -14.33
N ALA A 229 -20.26 -9.53 -14.59
CA ALA A 229 -21.40 -10.38 -14.24
C ALA A 229 -21.34 -11.77 -14.90
N THR A 230 -20.99 -11.82 -16.18
CA THR A 230 -20.94 -13.09 -16.93
C THR A 230 -19.80 -13.97 -16.45
N VAL A 231 -18.63 -13.38 -16.20
CA VAL A 231 -17.43 -14.10 -15.75
C VAL A 231 -17.61 -14.56 -14.29
N CYS A 232 -18.17 -13.70 -13.43
CA CYS A 232 -18.50 -14.04 -12.05
C CYS A 232 -19.50 -15.20 -11.96
N GLN A 233 -20.55 -15.22 -12.81
CA GLN A 233 -21.48 -16.35 -12.87
C GLN A 233 -20.75 -17.65 -13.25
N SER A 234 -19.86 -17.59 -14.23
CA SER A 234 -19.08 -18.77 -14.65
C SER A 234 -18.16 -19.26 -13.52
N ALA A 235 -17.59 -18.35 -12.74
CA ALA A 235 -16.80 -18.68 -11.56
C ALA A 235 -17.64 -19.34 -10.47
N ALA A 236 -18.82 -18.77 -10.18
CA ALA A 236 -19.72 -19.31 -9.17
C ALA A 236 -20.30 -20.70 -9.54
N ASP A 237 -20.51 -20.97 -10.83
CA ASP A 237 -21.02 -22.26 -11.30
C ASP A 237 -19.98 -23.40 -11.21
N ALA A 238 -18.67 -23.07 -11.11
CA ALA A 238 -17.59 -24.06 -11.22
C ALA A 238 -16.63 -24.11 -10.02
N SER A 239 -16.78 -23.20 -9.04
CA SER A 239 -15.87 -23.09 -7.91
C SER A 239 -16.55 -23.35 -6.58
N ASP A 240 -15.83 -23.96 -5.64
CA ASP A 240 -16.30 -24.12 -4.25
C ASP A 240 -16.13 -22.82 -3.44
N VAL A 241 -15.10 -22.03 -3.79
CA VAL A 241 -14.74 -20.72 -3.20
C VAL A 241 -14.23 -19.82 -4.31
N ILE A 242 -14.49 -18.52 -4.22
CA ILE A 242 -13.90 -17.53 -5.10
C ILE A 242 -12.92 -16.66 -4.30
N TYR A 243 -11.72 -16.44 -4.84
CA TYR A 243 -10.79 -15.42 -4.38
C TYR A 243 -10.86 -14.21 -5.32
N VAL A 244 -10.96 -13.03 -4.72
CA VAL A 244 -10.88 -11.74 -5.42
C VAL A 244 -9.72 -10.96 -4.83
N PRO A 245 -8.68 -10.61 -5.62
CA PRO A 245 -7.55 -9.82 -5.13
C PRO A 245 -7.97 -8.38 -4.81
N THR A 246 -7.01 -7.52 -4.47
CA THR A 246 -7.21 -6.06 -4.38
C THR A 246 -7.47 -5.51 -5.80
N ASP A 247 -8.71 -5.60 -6.24
CA ASP A 247 -9.18 -5.31 -7.61
C ASP A 247 -10.13 -4.12 -7.61
N ASN A 248 -9.70 -2.99 -8.18
CA ASN A 248 -10.47 -1.76 -8.14
C ASN A 248 -11.80 -1.84 -8.91
N THR A 249 -11.82 -2.64 -9.99
CA THR A 249 -13.04 -2.84 -10.77
C THR A 249 -14.07 -3.63 -9.98
N VAL A 250 -13.65 -4.68 -9.25
CA VAL A 250 -14.55 -5.43 -8.36
C VAL A 250 -14.97 -4.56 -7.19
N ALA A 251 -14.04 -3.84 -6.54
CA ALA A 251 -14.33 -2.97 -5.39
C ALA A 251 -15.42 -1.93 -5.70
N ASN A 252 -15.43 -1.39 -6.92
CA ASN A 252 -16.47 -0.47 -7.38
C ASN A 252 -17.78 -1.16 -7.82
N ASN A 253 -17.81 -2.49 -7.86
CA ASN A 253 -18.95 -3.27 -8.38
C ASN A 253 -19.27 -4.49 -7.49
N THR A 254 -19.03 -4.42 -6.20
CA THR A 254 -19.23 -5.54 -5.25
C THR A 254 -20.65 -6.08 -5.25
N GLU A 255 -21.66 -5.23 -5.47
CA GLU A 255 -23.06 -5.64 -5.56
C GLU A 255 -23.29 -6.67 -6.67
N ILE A 256 -22.59 -6.58 -7.82
CA ILE A 256 -22.70 -7.55 -8.91
C ILE A 256 -22.23 -8.91 -8.42
N VAL A 257 -21.06 -8.96 -7.77
CA VAL A 257 -20.47 -10.21 -7.25
C VAL A 257 -21.35 -10.81 -6.15
N ASN A 258 -21.81 -9.98 -5.19
CA ASN A 258 -22.67 -10.43 -4.11
C ASN A 258 -23.99 -11.02 -4.61
N ASN A 259 -24.64 -10.35 -5.57
CA ASN A 259 -25.92 -10.80 -6.14
C ASN A 259 -25.82 -12.12 -6.93
N ILE A 260 -24.59 -12.52 -7.30
CA ILE A 260 -24.33 -13.80 -8.00
C ILE A 260 -23.87 -14.86 -6.98
N CYS A 261 -22.85 -14.58 -6.21
CA CYS A 261 -22.18 -15.56 -5.36
C CYS A 261 -23.01 -15.95 -4.13
N GLN A 262 -23.63 -14.99 -3.44
CA GLN A 262 -24.41 -15.28 -2.24
C GLN A 262 -25.64 -16.20 -2.52
N PRO A 263 -26.49 -15.95 -3.54
CA PRO A 263 -27.58 -16.88 -3.87
C PRO A 263 -27.10 -18.25 -4.37
N ALA A 264 -25.91 -18.30 -5.00
CA ALA A 264 -25.29 -19.55 -5.42
C ALA A 264 -24.71 -20.36 -4.24
N GLY A 265 -24.61 -19.76 -3.05
CA GLY A 265 -23.98 -20.38 -1.88
C GLY A 265 -22.45 -20.51 -1.99
N VAL A 266 -21.83 -19.71 -2.87
CA VAL A 266 -20.37 -19.71 -3.09
C VAL A 266 -19.72 -18.56 -2.31
N PRO A 267 -18.88 -18.86 -1.30
CA PRO A 267 -18.20 -17.83 -0.53
C PRO A 267 -17.14 -17.12 -1.35
N VAL A 268 -16.96 -15.84 -1.06
CA VAL A 268 -15.89 -15.00 -1.63
C VAL A 268 -14.90 -14.63 -0.52
N VAL A 269 -13.61 -14.92 -0.71
CA VAL A 269 -12.52 -14.41 0.11
C VAL A 269 -11.86 -13.26 -0.63
N ALA A 270 -11.77 -12.11 0.02
CA ALA A 270 -11.37 -10.86 -0.61
C ALA A 270 -9.93 -10.49 -0.25
N GLY A 271 -9.25 -9.80 -1.15
CA GLY A 271 -7.89 -9.28 -0.94
C GLY A 271 -7.85 -7.99 -0.11
N GLU A 272 -9.03 -7.33 0.08
CA GLU A 272 -9.10 -6.08 0.85
C GLU A 272 -10.50 -5.88 1.47
N GLU A 273 -10.57 -4.96 2.44
CA GLU A 273 -11.73 -4.67 3.28
C GLU A 273 -12.97 -4.21 2.49
N GLY A 274 -12.81 -3.31 1.52
CA GLY A 274 -13.95 -2.76 0.76
C GLY A 274 -14.65 -3.84 -0.07
N ILE A 275 -13.90 -4.75 -0.69
CA ILE A 275 -14.47 -5.91 -1.40
C ILE A 275 -15.12 -6.87 -0.40
N MET A 276 -14.45 -7.15 0.72
CA MET A 276 -15.00 -8.00 1.77
C MET A 276 -16.31 -7.44 2.32
N SER A 277 -16.37 -6.16 2.61
CA SER A 277 -17.58 -5.50 3.12
C SER A 277 -18.77 -5.59 2.18
N GLY A 278 -18.53 -5.55 0.86
CA GLY A 278 -19.58 -5.56 -0.16
C GLY A 278 -20.00 -6.94 -0.66
N CYS A 279 -19.08 -7.92 -0.72
CA CYS A 279 -19.37 -9.24 -1.27
C CYS A 279 -18.55 -10.40 -0.68
N GLY A 280 -17.53 -10.13 0.13
CA GLY A 280 -16.67 -11.15 0.70
C GLY A 280 -17.11 -11.61 2.08
N VAL A 281 -16.78 -12.86 2.42
CA VAL A 281 -17.00 -13.40 3.77
C VAL A 281 -15.86 -13.05 4.72
N ALA A 282 -14.63 -12.99 4.22
CA ALA A 282 -13.44 -12.69 5.00
C ALA A 282 -12.34 -12.08 4.14
N THR A 283 -11.39 -11.44 4.81
CA THR A 283 -10.17 -10.87 4.24
C THR A 283 -9.03 -10.91 5.26
N LEU A 284 -7.79 -10.82 4.77
CA LEU A 284 -6.64 -10.32 5.52
C LEU A 284 -6.29 -8.95 4.93
N SER A 285 -6.57 -7.91 5.63
CA SER A 285 -6.47 -6.54 5.12
C SER A 285 -5.65 -5.62 6.00
N ILE A 286 -5.46 -4.43 5.50
CA ILE A 286 -4.80 -3.30 6.15
C ILE A 286 -5.82 -2.18 6.36
N SER A 287 -5.49 -1.23 7.23
CA SER A 287 -6.20 0.05 7.30
C SER A 287 -5.76 0.94 6.13
N TYR A 288 -6.61 1.16 5.15
CA TYR A 288 -6.33 2.08 4.04
C TYR A 288 -6.25 3.54 4.50
N TYR A 289 -6.99 3.91 5.55
CA TYR A 289 -6.84 5.22 6.18
C TYR A 289 -5.43 5.42 6.74
N ASP A 290 -4.90 4.45 7.50
CA ASP A 290 -3.55 4.54 8.07
C ASP A 290 -2.46 4.48 7.00
N LEU A 291 -2.68 3.72 5.92
CA LEU A 291 -1.82 3.74 4.73
C LEU A 291 -1.76 5.15 4.13
N GLY A 292 -2.93 5.79 3.99
CA GLY A 292 -3.03 7.18 3.56
C GLY A 292 -2.31 8.15 4.50
N VAL A 293 -2.48 7.98 5.82
CA VAL A 293 -1.77 8.77 6.84
C VAL A 293 -0.25 8.63 6.69
N ALA A 294 0.26 7.41 6.47
CA ALA A 294 1.69 7.18 6.22
C ALA A 294 2.14 7.93 4.95
N THR A 295 1.41 7.82 3.85
CA THR A 295 1.69 8.54 2.60
C THR A 295 1.67 10.06 2.80
N GLY A 296 0.71 10.59 3.57
CA GLY A 296 0.63 12.02 3.89
C GLY A 296 1.82 12.53 4.70
N LYS A 297 2.33 11.70 5.63
CA LYS A 297 3.56 12.02 6.36
C LYS A 297 4.80 12.03 5.45
N MET A 298 4.87 11.11 4.49
CA MET A 298 5.92 11.15 3.45
C MET A 298 5.82 12.42 2.61
N ALA A 299 4.60 12.79 2.19
CA ALA A 299 4.34 14.00 1.41
C ALA A 299 4.78 15.28 2.14
N ALA A 300 4.48 15.40 3.44
CA ALA A 300 4.90 16.55 4.24
C ALA A 300 6.42 16.72 4.28
N LYS A 301 7.17 15.62 4.46
CA LYS A 301 8.65 15.65 4.45
C LYS A 301 9.22 16.11 3.10
N ILE A 302 8.57 15.72 2.00
CA ILE A 302 8.98 16.16 0.66
C ILE A 302 8.68 17.65 0.47
N LEU A 303 7.48 18.09 0.79
CA LEU A 303 7.03 19.47 0.62
C LEU A 303 7.83 20.45 1.47
N THR A 304 8.22 20.07 2.68
CA THR A 304 9.06 20.88 3.56
C THR A 304 10.55 20.82 3.25
N GLY A 305 10.96 19.93 2.33
CA GLY A 305 12.37 19.72 1.97
C GLY A 305 13.17 18.94 3.01
N GLU A 306 12.50 18.28 3.97
CA GLU A 306 13.14 17.40 4.95
C GLU A 306 13.70 16.13 4.31
N SER A 307 13.01 15.61 3.30
CA SER A 307 13.39 14.41 2.57
C SER A 307 13.27 14.62 1.06
N LYS A 308 14.05 13.87 0.30
CA LYS A 308 13.94 13.82 -1.15
C LYS A 308 13.25 12.53 -1.57
N VAL A 309 12.31 12.65 -2.49
CA VAL A 309 11.50 11.52 -2.95
C VAL A 309 12.36 10.36 -3.50
N GLU A 310 13.45 10.67 -4.20
CA GLU A 310 14.36 9.69 -4.77
C GLU A 310 15.17 8.87 -3.73
N GLU A 311 15.20 9.33 -2.48
CA GLU A 311 15.89 8.67 -1.37
C GLU A 311 14.91 7.92 -0.44
N MET A 312 13.60 8.02 -0.69
CA MET A 312 12.57 7.41 0.14
C MET A 312 12.20 6.01 -0.39
N PRO A 313 12.39 4.95 0.42
CA PRO A 313 11.90 3.63 0.05
C PRO A 313 10.36 3.58 0.09
N ILE A 314 9.79 2.58 -0.57
CA ILE A 314 8.36 2.26 -0.42
C ILE A 314 8.12 1.78 1.01
N GLU A 315 7.10 2.36 1.66
CA GLU A 315 6.66 1.95 2.98
C GLU A 315 5.50 0.94 2.86
N TYR A 316 5.48 -0.06 3.75
CA TYR A 316 4.46 -1.11 3.80
C TYR A 316 3.60 -0.93 5.04
N ALA A 317 2.37 -1.43 4.99
CA ALA A 317 1.51 -1.45 6.16
C ALA A 317 2.16 -2.30 7.28
N PRO A 318 2.21 -1.80 8.52
CA PRO A 318 2.90 -2.49 9.62
C PRO A 318 2.07 -3.65 10.21
N GLU A 319 0.76 -3.63 10.03
CA GLU A 319 -0.18 -4.56 10.65
C GLU A 319 -1.21 -5.04 9.64
N PHE A 320 -1.63 -6.30 9.80
CA PHE A 320 -2.67 -6.95 9.02
C PHE A 320 -3.72 -7.51 9.96
N THR A 321 -4.98 -7.36 9.58
CA THR A 321 -6.12 -7.82 10.38
C THR A 321 -6.94 -8.84 9.60
N LYS A 322 -7.23 -9.98 10.23
CA LYS A 322 -8.25 -10.91 9.73
C LYS A 322 -9.62 -10.31 10.04
N GLU A 323 -10.37 -10.00 9.01
CA GLU A 323 -11.71 -9.43 9.13
C GLU A 323 -12.74 -10.30 8.43
N TYR A 324 -13.99 -10.19 8.87
CA TYR A 324 -15.10 -10.90 8.26
C TYR A 324 -16.37 -10.08 8.20
N ASN A 325 -17.22 -10.36 7.23
CA ASN A 325 -18.55 -9.78 7.11
C ASN A 325 -19.57 -10.67 7.84
N PRO A 326 -20.10 -10.25 9.00
CA PRO A 326 -21.02 -11.07 9.78
C PRO A 326 -22.32 -11.39 9.05
N THR A 327 -22.81 -10.46 8.22
CA THR A 327 -24.06 -10.65 7.44
C THR A 327 -23.89 -11.73 6.37
N ILE A 328 -22.77 -11.71 5.63
CA ILE A 328 -22.51 -12.71 4.60
C ILE A 328 -22.16 -14.06 5.23
N ALA A 329 -21.38 -14.07 6.32
CA ALA A 329 -21.07 -15.30 7.04
C ALA A 329 -22.34 -16.00 7.57
N GLU A 330 -23.28 -15.25 8.18
CA GLU A 330 -24.57 -15.77 8.63
C GLU A 330 -25.41 -16.31 7.46
N ALA A 331 -25.52 -15.54 6.37
CA ALA A 331 -26.30 -15.91 5.20
C ALA A 331 -25.81 -17.21 4.53
N LEU A 332 -24.49 -17.43 4.54
CA LEU A 332 -23.85 -18.63 3.99
C LEU A 332 -23.69 -19.76 5.03
N GLY A 333 -24.02 -19.52 6.30
CA GLY A 333 -23.88 -20.50 7.38
C GLY A 333 -22.43 -20.86 7.71
N ILE A 334 -21.51 -19.92 7.52
CA ILE A 334 -20.05 -20.10 7.73
C ILE A 334 -19.72 -19.76 9.18
N THR A 335 -19.02 -20.67 9.85
CA THR A 335 -18.49 -20.43 11.19
C THR A 335 -17.12 -19.76 11.07
N ILE A 336 -16.99 -18.59 11.69
CA ILE A 336 -15.76 -17.80 11.69
C ILE A 336 -15.00 -18.06 12.99
N PRO A 337 -13.67 -18.28 12.95
CA PRO A 337 -12.81 -18.39 14.14
C PRO A 337 -12.79 -17.10 14.99
N ASP A 338 -12.48 -17.26 16.28
CA ASP A 338 -12.53 -16.16 17.27
C ASP A 338 -11.43 -15.06 17.05
N ASP A 339 -10.41 -15.34 16.23
CA ASP A 339 -9.33 -14.41 15.91
C ASP A 339 -9.65 -13.47 14.75
N TYR A 340 -10.83 -13.58 14.17
CA TYR A 340 -11.32 -12.63 13.16
C TYR A 340 -12.11 -11.50 13.81
N VAL A 341 -11.88 -10.29 13.31
CA VAL A 341 -12.61 -9.09 13.72
C VAL A 341 -13.85 -8.91 12.84
N ALA A 342 -15.01 -8.72 13.46
CA ALA A 342 -16.23 -8.43 12.73
C ALA A 342 -16.14 -7.03 12.12
N TYR A 343 -16.45 -6.92 10.83
CA TYR A 343 -16.59 -5.62 10.18
C TYR A 343 -17.86 -4.93 10.68
N GLU A 344 -17.71 -3.71 11.19
CA GLU A 344 -18.81 -2.95 11.81
C GLU A 344 -19.50 -1.96 10.83
N GLY A 345 -19.01 -1.82 9.58
CA GLY A 345 -19.63 -1.01 8.52
C GLY A 345 -19.30 0.47 8.58
#